data_00e579591793ddf5eb8df75b7646b252
#
_entry.id   00e579591793ddf5eb8df75b7646b252
#
_cell.length_a   1.000
_cell.length_b   1.000
_cell.length_c   1.000
_cell.angle_alpha   90.00
_cell.angle_beta   90.00
_cell.angle_gamma   90.00
#
_symmetry.space_group_name_H-M   'P 1'
#
loop_
_entity.id
_entity.type
_entity.pdbx_description
1 polymer ?
#
loop_
_entity_poly.entity_id
_entity_poly.type
_entity_poly.pdbx_seq_one_letter_code
_entity_poly.pdbx_strand_id
1 'polypeptide(L)'
;MAKNTKPKIIINPTTNPVVEKKKSTAPVLRSYYWPYFFGAVPVAILTLVFSVIFYPLLPPVIPLFGSLTSVDDILTDKIYLVILPTLAVAIDLVHALVIYFGRKYDTLLLTIFAFFTIFVQLLLLSVLLRTVLVVI
;
A
#
# COMPACT_ATOMS: atom_id res chain seq x y z
N MET A 1 53.53 -12.33 -30.60
CA MET A 1 52.76 -12.04 -31.83
C MET A 1 51.34 -12.54 -31.62
N ALA A 2 50.42 -11.66 -31.26
CA ALA A 2 49.00 -12.00 -31.04
C ALA A 2 48.26 -11.80 -32.36
N LYS A 3 47.68 -12.87 -32.90
CA LYS A 3 46.84 -12.86 -34.11
C LYS A 3 45.48 -12.24 -33.75
N ASN A 4 45.26 -11.03 -34.23
CA ASN A 4 44.01 -10.31 -34.16
C ASN A 4 43.02 -10.88 -35.19
N THR A 5 42.20 -11.85 -34.82
CA THR A 5 41.15 -12.41 -35.66
C THR A 5 39.91 -11.53 -35.53
N LYS A 6 39.71 -10.63 -36.52
CA LYS A 6 38.45 -9.87 -36.65
C LYS A 6 37.30 -10.82 -36.90
N PRO A 7 36.16 -10.66 -36.22
CA PRO A 7 34.97 -11.46 -36.47
C PRO A 7 34.45 -11.18 -37.89
N LYS A 8 34.28 -12.27 -38.68
CA LYS A 8 33.73 -12.24 -40.03
C LYS A 8 32.22 -12.03 -39.92
N ILE A 9 31.76 -10.83 -40.23
CA ILE A 9 30.32 -10.50 -40.29
C ILE A 9 29.76 -11.17 -41.56
N ILE A 10 29.00 -12.24 -41.39
CA ILE A 10 28.25 -12.87 -42.51
C ILE A 10 26.91 -12.09 -42.56
N ILE A 11 26.80 -11.19 -43.51
CA ILE A 11 25.56 -10.48 -43.83
C ILE A 11 24.72 -11.43 -44.71
N ASN A 12 23.67 -11.97 -44.13
CA ASN A 12 22.68 -12.75 -44.87
C ASN A 12 21.58 -11.78 -45.37
N PRO A 13 21.42 -11.53 -46.68
CA PRO A 13 20.63 -10.44 -47.23
C PRO A 13 19.11 -10.65 -47.17
N THR A 14 18.62 -11.73 -46.60
CA THR A 14 17.19 -12.09 -46.61
C THR A 14 16.49 -12.16 -45.26
N THR A 15 17.18 -11.84 -44.18
CA THR A 15 16.53 -11.74 -42.86
C THR A 15 16.56 -10.31 -42.41
N ASN A 16 15.39 -9.67 -42.38
CA ASN A 16 15.22 -8.44 -41.61
C ASN A 16 15.86 -8.63 -40.22
N PRO A 17 16.69 -7.70 -39.75
CA PRO A 17 17.20 -7.78 -38.37
C PRO A 17 15.99 -7.71 -37.44
N VAL A 18 15.55 -8.88 -36.98
CA VAL A 18 14.73 -8.94 -35.80
C VAL A 18 15.60 -8.34 -34.70
N VAL A 19 15.44 -7.05 -34.48
CA VAL A 19 15.98 -6.38 -33.30
C VAL A 19 15.32 -7.07 -32.14
N GLU A 20 15.96 -8.12 -31.67
CA GLU A 20 15.64 -8.75 -30.42
C GLU A 20 15.82 -7.65 -29.36
N LYS A 21 14.71 -6.94 -29.10
CA LYS A 21 14.63 -6.01 -27.97
C LYS A 21 14.96 -6.84 -26.77
N LYS A 22 16.25 -6.88 -26.43
CA LYS A 22 16.76 -7.42 -25.17
C LYS A 22 15.86 -6.79 -24.10
N LYS A 23 14.84 -7.55 -23.67
CA LYS A 23 13.97 -7.12 -22.56
C LYS A 23 14.93 -6.80 -21.44
N SER A 24 15.16 -5.51 -21.25
CA SER A 24 15.90 -5.01 -20.12
C SER A 24 15.17 -5.51 -18.89
N THR A 25 15.68 -6.57 -18.30
CA THR A 25 15.28 -7.10 -17.00
C THR A 25 15.78 -6.20 -15.86
N ALA A 26 16.07 -4.93 -16.20
CA ALA A 26 16.40 -3.93 -15.21
C ALA A 26 15.11 -3.48 -14.46
N PRO A 27 15.23 -3.11 -13.23
CA PRO A 27 14.40 -3.40 -12.06
C PRO A 27 13.05 -2.68 -12.09
N VAL A 28 12.14 -3.16 -12.92
CA VAL A 28 10.72 -2.79 -12.90
C VAL A 28 10.10 -3.13 -11.51
N LEU A 29 10.68 -4.10 -10.82
CA LEU A 29 10.28 -4.53 -9.47
C LEU A 29 10.38 -3.42 -8.40
N ARG A 30 11.22 -2.40 -8.59
CA ARG A 30 11.49 -1.37 -7.58
C ARG A 30 10.44 -0.27 -7.55
N SER A 31 9.72 -0.02 -8.66
CA SER A 31 8.86 1.16 -8.80
C SER A 31 7.54 1.08 -8.04
N TYR A 32 6.88 -0.06 -7.99
CA TYR A 32 5.56 -0.16 -7.36
C TYR A 32 5.58 -0.60 -5.88
N TYR A 33 6.66 -1.24 -5.42
CA TYR A 33 6.82 -1.54 -3.99
C TYR A 33 7.12 -0.30 -3.16
N TRP A 34 7.80 0.69 -3.74
CA TRP A 34 8.23 1.89 -3.05
C TRP A 34 7.07 2.65 -2.39
N PRO A 35 6.00 3.06 -3.12
CA PRO A 35 4.89 3.77 -2.49
C PRO A 35 4.18 2.94 -1.41
N TYR A 36 4.10 1.62 -1.59
CA TYR A 36 3.49 0.76 -0.59
C TYR A 36 4.28 0.73 0.72
N PHE A 37 5.58 0.42 0.66
CA PHE A 37 6.40 0.30 1.87
C PHE A 37 6.66 1.64 2.57
N PHE A 38 6.82 2.72 1.84
CA PHE A 38 7.11 4.04 2.41
C PHE A 38 5.86 4.90 2.63
N GLY A 39 4.72 4.51 2.11
CA GLY A 39 3.45 5.19 2.29
C GLY A 39 2.49 4.43 3.19
N ALA A 40 1.95 3.31 2.71
CA ALA A 40 0.86 2.60 3.38
C ALA A 40 1.27 2.01 4.73
N VAL A 41 2.37 1.26 4.78
CA VAL A 41 2.84 0.59 6.01
C VAL A 41 3.13 1.56 7.15
N PRO A 42 3.87 2.67 6.96
CA PRO A 42 4.08 3.64 8.03
C PRO A 42 2.78 4.27 8.53
N VAL A 43 1.81 4.54 7.66
CA VAL A 43 0.52 5.11 8.07
C VAL A 43 -0.29 4.10 8.90
N ALA A 44 -0.29 2.82 8.53
CA ALA A 44 -0.93 1.77 9.32
C ALA A 44 -0.27 1.62 10.71
N ILE A 45 1.06 1.63 10.76
CA ILE A 45 1.81 1.61 12.04
C ILE A 45 1.45 2.85 12.88
N LEU A 46 1.39 4.02 12.28
CA LEU A 46 1.01 5.26 12.96
C LEU A 46 -0.41 5.15 13.53
N THR A 47 -1.37 4.62 12.77
CA THR A 47 -2.74 4.39 13.21
C THR A 47 -2.78 3.46 14.42
N LEU A 48 -1.99 2.39 14.41
CA LEU A 48 -1.88 1.46 15.53
C LEU A 48 -1.26 2.13 16.76
N VAL A 49 -0.16 2.85 16.60
CA VAL A 49 0.52 3.56 17.70
C VAL A 49 -0.39 4.59 18.35
N PHE A 50 -1.09 5.41 17.54
CA PHE A 50 -2.05 6.38 18.04
C PHE A 50 -3.19 5.69 18.79
N SER A 51 -3.74 4.60 18.26
CA SER A 51 -4.79 3.84 18.93
C SER A 51 -4.35 3.34 20.32
N VAL A 52 -3.14 2.79 20.42
CA VAL A 52 -2.59 2.29 21.70
C VAL A 52 -2.37 3.42 22.70
N ILE A 53 -1.82 4.56 22.25
CA ILE A 53 -1.53 5.70 23.13
C ILE A 53 -2.82 6.34 23.65
N PHE A 54 -3.80 6.55 22.79
CA PHE A 54 -5.03 7.26 23.16
C PHE A 54 -6.09 6.36 23.81
N TYR A 55 -6.03 5.03 23.63
CA TYR A 55 -6.99 4.10 24.22
C TYR A 55 -7.22 4.28 25.72
N PRO A 56 -6.18 4.42 26.58
CA PRO A 56 -6.38 4.61 28.01
C PRO A 56 -6.96 5.98 28.37
N LEU A 57 -6.78 7.00 27.52
CA LEU A 57 -7.23 8.36 27.77
C LEU A 57 -8.71 8.59 27.42
N LEU A 58 -9.29 7.68 26.63
CA LEU A 58 -10.67 7.79 26.16
C LEU A 58 -11.66 7.29 27.22
N PRO A 59 -12.83 7.95 27.35
CA PRO A 59 -13.92 7.49 28.19
C PRO A 59 -14.43 6.11 27.73
N PRO A 60 -15.20 5.40 28.59
CA PRO A 60 -15.68 4.05 28.25
C PRO A 60 -16.62 4.02 27.04
N VAL A 61 -17.29 5.14 26.75
CA VAL A 61 -18.23 5.29 25.64
C VAL A 61 -17.78 6.45 24.75
N ILE A 62 -17.72 6.22 23.44
CA ILE A 62 -17.23 7.18 22.45
C ILE A 62 -18.21 7.34 21.28
N PRO A 63 -18.32 8.52 20.65
CA PRO A 63 -19.15 8.76 19.49
C PRO A 63 -18.42 8.30 18.21
N LEU A 64 -18.47 7.00 17.89
CA LEU A 64 -17.82 6.44 16.72
C LEU A 64 -18.61 6.65 15.43
N PHE A 65 -19.94 6.60 15.53
CA PHE A 65 -20.85 6.66 14.39
C PHE A 65 -21.68 7.95 14.38
N GLY A 66 -21.01 9.10 14.24
CA GLY A 66 -21.63 10.42 14.32
C GLY A 66 -22.67 10.78 13.23
N SER A 67 -23.06 9.84 12.38
CA SER A 67 -24.08 10.02 11.32
C SER A 67 -25.44 9.40 11.64
N LEU A 68 -25.57 8.74 12.78
CA LEU A 68 -26.83 8.07 13.17
C LEU A 68 -27.80 9.06 13.83
N THR A 69 -29.08 8.77 13.69
CA THR A 69 -30.17 9.72 13.99
C THR A 69 -30.48 9.83 15.49
N SER A 70 -30.10 8.84 16.31
CA SER A 70 -30.32 8.83 17.74
C SER A 70 -29.01 8.91 18.52
N VAL A 71 -29.04 9.56 19.67
CA VAL A 71 -27.88 9.74 20.56
C VAL A 71 -27.39 8.39 21.08
N ASP A 72 -28.30 7.46 21.35
CA ASP A 72 -27.96 6.13 21.87
C ASP A 72 -27.26 5.26 20.82
N ASP A 73 -27.58 5.46 19.54
CA ASP A 73 -26.95 4.74 18.42
C ASP A 73 -25.57 5.30 18.03
N ILE A 74 -25.30 6.56 18.42
CA ILE A 74 -24.02 7.24 18.16
C ILE A 74 -22.95 6.78 19.14
N LEU A 75 -23.35 6.50 20.38
CA LEU A 75 -22.44 6.12 21.45
C LEU A 75 -22.15 4.62 21.41
N THR A 76 -20.86 4.30 21.41
CA THR A 76 -20.40 2.91 21.38
C THR A 76 -19.26 2.70 22.36
N ASP A 77 -19.05 1.45 22.77
CA ASP A 77 -17.96 1.12 23.68
C ASP A 77 -16.60 1.43 23.05
N LYS A 78 -15.67 1.99 23.81
CA LYS A 78 -14.32 2.32 23.34
C LYS A 78 -13.56 1.14 22.74
N ILE A 79 -13.96 -0.11 23.05
CA ILE A 79 -13.33 -1.32 22.50
C ILE A 79 -13.46 -1.35 20.97
N TYR A 80 -14.52 -0.75 20.40
CA TYR A 80 -14.70 -0.68 18.95
C TYR A 80 -13.68 0.22 18.25
N LEU A 81 -12.97 1.09 19.00
CA LEU A 81 -11.86 1.86 18.45
C LEU A 81 -10.73 0.94 17.94
N VAL A 82 -10.55 -0.24 18.55
CA VAL A 82 -9.56 -1.23 18.15
C VAL A 82 -9.84 -1.79 16.75
N ILE A 83 -11.09 -1.69 16.28
CA ILE A 83 -11.45 -2.11 14.91
C ILE A 83 -10.66 -1.31 13.86
N LEU A 84 -10.44 0.00 14.07
CA LEU A 84 -9.76 0.85 13.10
C LEU A 84 -8.31 0.39 12.81
N PRO A 85 -7.42 0.22 13.80
CA PRO A 85 -6.08 -0.29 13.56
C PRO A 85 -6.08 -1.76 13.10
N THR A 86 -7.02 -2.57 13.57
CA THR A 86 -7.15 -3.97 13.10
C THR A 86 -7.52 -4.01 11.62
N LEU A 87 -8.45 -3.16 11.19
CA LEU A 87 -8.83 -3.04 9.79
C LEU A 87 -7.68 -2.50 8.94
N ALA A 88 -6.92 -1.52 9.46
CA ALA A 88 -5.74 -0.99 8.78
C ALA A 88 -4.70 -2.09 8.49
N VAL A 89 -4.37 -2.90 9.50
CA VAL A 89 -3.43 -4.02 9.36
C VAL A 89 -3.98 -5.11 8.42
N ALA A 90 -5.27 -5.44 8.53
CA ALA A 90 -5.92 -6.43 7.65
C ALA A 90 -5.89 -5.99 6.18
N ILE A 91 -6.19 -4.71 5.90
CA ILE A 91 -6.12 -4.14 4.56
C ILE A 91 -4.69 -4.20 4.03
N ASP A 92 -3.69 -3.81 4.81
CA ASP A 92 -2.28 -3.88 4.41
C ASP A 92 -1.86 -5.31 4.07
N LEU A 93 -2.27 -6.28 4.87
CA LEU A 93 -1.95 -7.68 4.64
C LEU A 93 -2.57 -8.20 3.34
N VAL A 94 -3.85 -7.88 3.09
CA VAL A 94 -4.52 -8.25 1.83
C VAL A 94 -3.83 -7.60 0.64
N HIS A 95 -3.49 -6.30 0.73
CA HIS A 95 -2.81 -5.61 -0.35
C HIS A 95 -1.39 -6.12 -0.59
N ALA A 96 -0.65 -6.47 0.48
CA ALA A 96 0.65 -7.12 0.35
C ALA A 96 0.55 -8.46 -0.39
N LEU A 97 -0.48 -9.27 -0.10
CA LEU A 97 -0.76 -10.51 -0.82
C LEU A 97 -1.08 -10.26 -2.29
N VAL A 98 -1.94 -9.29 -2.57
CA VAL A 98 -2.28 -8.91 -3.97
C VAL A 98 -1.05 -8.48 -4.74
N ILE A 99 -0.19 -7.64 -4.16
CA ILE A 99 1.07 -7.19 -4.76
C ILE A 99 2.01 -8.40 -4.94
N TYR A 100 2.10 -9.28 -3.96
CA TYR A 100 2.97 -10.46 -4.02
C TYR A 100 2.57 -11.42 -5.16
N PHE A 101 1.29 -11.77 -5.26
CA PHE A 101 0.78 -12.64 -6.31
C PHE A 101 0.64 -11.93 -7.66
N GLY A 102 0.38 -10.63 -7.62
CA GLY A 102 0.20 -9.78 -8.79
C GLY A 102 1.47 -9.47 -9.59
N ARG A 103 2.65 -9.92 -9.15
CA ARG A 103 3.96 -9.65 -9.79
C ARG A 103 4.04 -9.99 -11.28
N LYS A 104 3.16 -10.87 -11.75
CA LYS A 104 3.10 -11.33 -13.14
C LYS A 104 2.25 -10.43 -14.05
N TYR A 105 1.47 -9.54 -13.43
CA TYR A 105 0.54 -8.65 -14.12
C TYR A 105 1.15 -7.28 -14.43
N ASP A 106 0.33 -6.36 -14.90
CA ASP A 106 0.76 -5.04 -15.31
C ASP A 106 1.24 -4.22 -14.09
N THR A 107 2.47 -3.69 -14.22
CA THR A 107 3.11 -2.86 -13.19
C THR A 107 2.31 -1.59 -12.90
N LEU A 108 1.63 -1.02 -13.90
CA LEU A 108 0.83 0.18 -13.75
C LEU A 108 -0.36 -0.08 -12.84
N LEU A 109 -1.05 -1.21 -13.03
CA LEU A 109 -2.17 -1.60 -12.19
C LEU A 109 -1.75 -1.75 -10.72
N LEU A 110 -0.63 -2.42 -10.47
CA LEU A 110 -0.09 -2.60 -9.11
C LEU A 110 0.32 -1.29 -8.46
N THR A 111 0.84 -0.35 -9.23
CA THR A 111 1.21 0.99 -8.74
C THR A 111 -0.04 1.77 -8.32
N ILE A 112 -1.10 1.78 -9.15
CA ILE A 112 -2.38 2.43 -8.82
C ILE A 112 -2.96 1.81 -7.54
N PHE A 113 -2.90 0.49 -7.42
CA PHE A 113 -3.40 -0.23 -6.25
C PHE A 113 -2.63 0.14 -4.98
N ALA A 114 -1.30 0.29 -5.06
CA ALA A 114 -0.47 0.74 -3.95
C ALA A 114 -0.84 2.16 -3.48
N PHE A 115 -1.07 3.09 -4.40
CA PHE A 115 -1.54 4.44 -4.07
C PHE A 115 -2.93 4.45 -3.44
N PHE A 116 -3.84 3.61 -3.95
CA PHE A 116 -5.16 3.45 -3.36
C PHE A 116 -5.09 2.96 -1.90
N THR A 117 -4.15 2.05 -1.60
CA THR A 117 -3.92 1.59 -0.23
C THR A 117 -3.51 2.73 0.69
N ILE A 118 -2.60 3.61 0.25
CA ILE A 118 -2.19 4.80 1.02
C ILE A 118 -3.40 5.68 1.31
N PHE A 119 -4.25 5.92 0.31
CA PHE A 119 -5.45 6.73 0.47
C PHE A 119 -6.40 6.14 1.52
N VAL A 120 -6.66 4.83 1.47
CA VAL A 120 -7.51 4.13 2.46
C VAL A 120 -6.90 4.22 3.86
N GLN A 121 -5.58 4.05 4.00
CA GLN A 121 -4.89 4.16 5.29
C GLN A 121 -5.00 5.58 5.88
N LEU A 122 -4.87 6.61 5.05
CA LEU A 122 -5.05 8.00 5.47
C LEU A 122 -6.50 8.29 5.92
N LEU A 123 -7.49 7.70 5.27
CA LEU A 123 -8.88 7.81 5.70
C LEU A 123 -9.09 7.17 7.09
N LEU A 124 -8.56 5.97 7.32
CA LEU A 124 -8.66 5.31 8.62
C LEU A 124 -7.97 6.10 9.72
N LEU A 125 -6.78 6.64 9.46
CA LEU A 125 -6.08 7.53 10.38
C LEU A 125 -6.89 8.80 10.66
N SER A 126 -7.50 9.41 9.64
CA SER A 126 -8.33 10.60 9.78
C SER A 126 -9.57 10.35 10.65
N VAL A 127 -10.22 9.20 10.48
CA VAL A 127 -11.36 8.79 11.32
C VAL A 127 -10.91 8.60 12.77
N LEU A 128 -9.78 7.93 13.00
CA LEU A 128 -9.21 7.76 14.34
C LEU A 128 -8.92 9.12 15.01
N LEU A 129 -8.22 10.00 14.32
CA LEU A 129 -7.88 11.34 14.83
C LEU A 129 -9.12 12.16 15.11
N ARG A 130 -10.11 12.15 14.22
CA ARG A 130 -11.39 12.83 14.45
C ARG A 130 -12.07 12.32 15.71
N THR A 131 -12.15 11.01 15.90
CA THR A 131 -12.77 10.42 17.09
C THR A 131 -12.07 10.84 18.36
N VAL A 132 -10.73 10.82 18.37
CA VAL A 132 -9.93 11.26 19.52
C VAL A 132 -10.12 12.75 19.79
N LEU A 133 -10.07 13.62 18.77
CA LEU A 133 -10.21 15.07 18.93
C LEU A 133 -11.60 15.52 19.38
N VAL A 134 -12.63 14.74 19.10
CA VAL A 134 -14.01 15.06 19.53
C VAL A 134 -14.23 14.69 21.01
N VAL A 135 -13.43 13.75 21.52
CA VAL A 135 -13.63 13.18 22.87
C VAL A 135 -12.68 13.78 23.92
N ILE A 136 -11.50 14.26 23.50
CA ILE A 136 -10.53 14.95 24.37
C ILE A 136 -10.79 16.44 24.37
#